data_f9395056dfd3ab08b18489b9f78be3df
#
_entry.id   f9395056dfd3ab08b18489b9f78be3df
#
_cell.length_a   1.000
_cell.length_b   1.000
_cell.length_c   1.000
_cell.angle_alpha   90.00
_cell.angle_beta   90.00
_cell.angle_gamma   90.00
#
_symmetry.space_group_name_H-M   'P 1'
#
loop_
_entity.id
_entity.type
_entity.pdbx_description
1 polymer ?
#
loop_
_entity_poly.entity_id
_entity_poly.type
_entity_poly.pdbx_seq_one_letter_code
_entity_poly.pdbx_strand_id
1 'polypeptide(L)'
;RRQRQMCIRDSECTVLLLTDTGFVPVDTYPAENMGDPLTLSSFLNYGFDFFPADSYSLILWDHGGGPVLGYGVDENFRDLLTLDELSEALEDSVGAHMTKLEWIGFDACLMSSLEVASVLAPYANYMIASQETEPGWGWNYDFLSELSDEVIPGDVMGEYIVDSYMDYGEYVFNIYPNLYSDLTLSCVDLSAYAEAEEALNDYFAELDTSLDVQNYPRLVRNRARVRDFGTYSSDMNYGMVDVLHLLELVGNDSEAAQAATEAVENCIVYSDTNMDNAGGISICYPYQTDTDYRDACIEMLYYLDFAPNYTRFLEDFYAIENGDTLLADREISNAETSVTTQNDGAYDESDITVQLTPEQQANFASGGYYILCKARDEGYITAEEDERADDMYLFIQGSTRVTLDENGFLHAAYKNNAVYMQDQDGLSDIPMILTETDISDTENRYLAHAVLMNYTDNWESQTAKVQIVVSDEYPDGIIRSAIPLDHDDAELQSASKQLIHLDDYETMSLVARCSYVTRDDNGNLLNFFDWEKSGWMMGFDVDLTGDYHTVVQPLDHPENYVCIFFMKDSQGNTSYSEMIPLK
;
A
#
# COMPACT_ATOMS: atom_id res chain seq x y z
N ARG A 1 -22.71 -7.45 -10.18
CA ARG A 1 -23.87 -8.35 -9.88
C ARG A 1 -23.51 -9.82 -9.62
N ARG A 2 -22.36 -10.33 -10.08
CA ARG A 2 -21.96 -11.73 -9.81
C ARG A 2 -21.22 -11.91 -8.47
N GLN A 3 -20.44 -10.94 -8.01
CA GLN A 3 -19.70 -11.01 -6.75
C GLN A 3 -20.61 -10.91 -5.51
N ARG A 4 -21.65 -10.06 -5.51
CA ARG A 4 -22.61 -9.96 -4.38
C ARG A 4 -23.46 -11.21 -4.13
N GLN A 5 -23.48 -12.20 -5.02
CA GLN A 5 -24.23 -13.45 -4.81
C GLN A 5 -23.39 -14.56 -4.14
N MET A 6 -22.08 -14.42 -4.04
CA MET A 6 -21.21 -15.40 -3.39
C MET A 6 -21.27 -15.34 -1.86
N CYS A 7 -21.40 -14.15 -1.27
CA CYS A 7 -21.38 -13.95 0.20
C CYS A 7 -22.67 -14.31 0.97
N ILE A 8 -23.75 -14.78 0.35
CA ILE A 8 -25.06 -14.93 1.05
C ILE A 8 -25.51 -16.41 1.24
N ARG A 9 -24.72 -17.42 0.84
CA ARG A 9 -25.22 -18.82 0.85
C ARG A 9 -24.23 -19.90 1.25
N ASP A 10 -23.22 -19.64 2.05
CA ASP A 10 -22.24 -20.67 2.37
C ASP A 10 -22.61 -21.48 3.63
N SER A 11 -23.71 -22.23 3.49
CA SER A 11 -24.04 -23.27 4.48
C SER A 11 -23.36 -24.61 4.19
N GLU A 12 -22.59 -24.71 3.11
CA GLU A 12 -21.99 -25.98 2.65
C GLU A 12 -20.70 -25.71 1.87
N CYS A 13 -19.64 -26.49 2.13
CA CYS A 13 -18.41 -26.53 1.34
C CYS A 13 -18.53 -27.62 0.28
N THR A 14 -18.20 -27.32 -0.97
CA THR A 14 -18.35 -28.26 -2.08
C THR A 14 -17.03 -28.42 -2.82
N VAL A 15 -16.58 -29.67 -2.95
CA VAL A 15 -15.47 -30.03 -3.84
C VAL A 15 -16.00 -30.19 -5.27
N LEU A 16 -15.45 -29.40 -6.18
CA LEU A 16 -15.81 -29.38 -7.59
C LEU A 16 -14.69 -29.97 -8.45
N LEU A 17 -15.05 -30.86 -9.35
CA LEU A 17 -14.15 -31.37 -10.40
C LEU A 17 -14.41 -30.58 -11.69
N LEU A 18 -13.37 -29.98 -12.26
CA LEU A 18 -13.44 -29.39 -13.59
C LEU A 18 -13.36 -30.51 -14.64
N THR A 19 -14.32 -30.52 -15.55
CA THR A 19 -14.43 -31.50 -16.66
C THR A 19 -14.62 -30.75 -17.98
N ASP A 20 -14.55 -31.44 -19.12
CA ASP A 20 -14.84 -30.90 -20.45
C ASP A 20 -16.21 -30.22 -20.56
N THR A 21 -17.14 -30.52 -19.64
CA THR A 21 -18.50 -29.96 -19.62
C THR A 21 -18.70 -28.90 -18.53
N GLY A 22 -17.64 -28.53 -17.80
CA GLY A 22 -17.66 -27.59 -16.69
C GLY A 22 -17.48 -28.23 -15.32
N PHE A 23 -17.79 -27.49 -14.26
CA PHE A 23 -17.64 -27.94 -12.88
C PHE A 23 -18.72 -28.95 -12.49
N VAL A 24 -18.30 -30.06 -11.90
CA VAL A 24 -19.17 -31.13 -11.39
C VAL A 24 -18.89 -31.31 -9.90
N PRO A 25 -19.91 -31.19 -9.01
CA PRO A 25 -19.75 -31.49 -7.60
C PRO A 25 -19.39 -32.96 -7.40
N VAL A 26 -18.29 -33.23 -6.67
CA VAL A 26 -17.83 -34.59 -6.37
C VAL A 26 -17.98 -34.94 -4.89
N ASP A 27 -17.96 -33.92 -4.02
CA ASP A 27 -18.25 -34.06 -2.60
C ASP A 27 -18.84 -32.77 -2.02
N THR A 28 -19.53 -32.86 -0.88
CA THR A 28 -20.14 -31.70 -0.20
C THR A 28 -20.10 -31.94 1.31
N TYR A 29 -19.65 -30.96 2.04
CA TYR A 29 -19.52 -30.96 3.49
C TYR A 29 -20.37 -29.84 4.11
N PRO A 30 -20.73 -29.90 5.41
CA PRO A 30 -21.24 -28.73 6.12
C PRO A 30 -20.25 -27.55 6.00
N ALA A 31 -20.72 -26.34 6.28
CA ALA A 31 -19.82 -25.19 6.32
C ALA A 31 -18.64 -25.47 7.28
N GLU A 32 -17.43 -25.34 6.75
CA GLU A 32 -16.18 -25.53 7.47
C GLU A 32 -15.45 -24.19 7.51
N ASN A 33 -14.63 -24.00 8.54
CA ASN A 33 -13.80 -22.81 8.67
C ASN A 33 -12.65 -22.87 7.65
N MET A 34 -12.57 -21.92 6.72
CA MET A 34 -11.50 -21.86 5.71
C MET A 34 -10.16 -21.36 6.29
N GLY A 35 -10.17 -20.73 7.49
CA GLY A 35 -8.98 -20.43 8.27
C GLY A 35 -8.44 -21.59 9.11
N ASP A 36 -9.12 -22.75 9.14
CA ASP A 36 -8.66 -23.91 9.90
C ASP A 36 -7.67 -24.73 9.06
N PRO A 37 -6.43 -24.99 9.53
CA PRO A 37 -5.43 -25.80 8.81
C PRO A 37 -5.94 -27.20 8.46
N LEU A 38 -6.87 -27.74 9.25
CA LEU A 38 -7.48 -29.05 9.00
C LEU A 38 -8.37 -29.04 7.74
N THR A 39 -9.00 -27.92 7.43
CA THR A 39 -9.81 -27.77 6.21
C THR A 39 -8.92 -27.86 4.97
N LEU A 40 -7.81 -27.11 4.95
CA LEU A 40 -6.84 -27.14 3.84
C LEU A 40 -6.17 -28.51 3.71
N SER A 41 -5.66 -29.09 4.81
CA SER A 41 -5.02 -30.41 4.77
C SER A 41 -5.96 -31.51 4.33
N SER A 42 -7.24 -31.46 4.74
CA SER A 42 -8.28 -32.41 4.30
C SER A 42 -8.54 -32.32 2.80
N PHE A 43 -8.61 -31.09 2.26
CA PHE A 43 -8.78 -30.89 0.82
C PHE A 43 -7.59 -31.43 0.02
N LEU A 44 -6.36 -31.16 0.45
CA LEU A 44 -5.14 -31.65 -0.21
C LEU A 44 -5.05 -33.19 -0.15
N ASN A 45 -5.31 -33.79 1.01
CA ASN A 45 -5.34 -35.23 1.18
C ASN A 45 -6.42 -35.88 0.29
N TYR A 46 -7.61 -35.24 0.18
CA TYR A 46 -8.64 -35.69 -0.76
C TYR A 46 -8.13 -35.68 -2.20
N GLY A 47 -7.41 -34.64 -2.60
CA GLY A 47 -6.77 -34.54 -3.92
C GLY A 47 -5.77 -35.66 -4.17
N PHE A 48 -4.85 -35.92 -3.26
CA PHE A 48 -3.85 -36.98 -3.39
C PHE A 48 -4.46 -38.37 -3.42
N ASP A 49 -5.48 -38.64 -2.58
CA ASP A 49 -6.07 -39.96 -2.45
C ASP A 49 -6.99 -40.34 -3.64
N PHE A 50 -7.73 -39.37 -4.19
CA PHE A 50 -8.74 -39.65 -5.20
C PHE A 50 -8.34 -39.25 -6.62
N PHE A 51 -7.33 -38.41 -6.80
CA PHE A 51 -6.90 -37.89 -8.10
C PHE A 51 -5.37 -38.05 -8.29
N PRO A 52 -4.87 -39.33 -8.37
CA PRO A 52 -3.44 -39.58 -8.53
C PRO A 52 -2.91 -38.97 -9.83
N ALA A 53 -1.83 -38.18 -9.74
CA ALA A 53 -1.17 -37.52 -10.82
C ALA A 53 0.36 -37.63 -10.71
N ASP A 54 1.09 -37.34 -11.81
CA ASP A 54 2.56 -37.32 -11.82
C ASP A 54 3.10 -36.03 -11.19
N SER A 55 2.30 -34.94 -11.19
CA SER A 55 2.64 -33.66 -10.59
C SER A 55 1.38 -32.99 -10.04
N TYR A 56 1.53 -32.24 -8.98
CA TYR A 56 0.47 -31.47 -8.34
C TYR A 56 0.90 -30.03 -8.16
N SER A 57 -0.06 -29.11 -8.30
CA SER A 57 0.11 -27.70 -7.98
C SER A 57 -1.12 -27.20 -7.22
N LEU A 58 -0.97 -26.14 -6.47
CA LEU A 58 -2.02 -25.54 -5.65
C LEU A 58 -2.17 -24.06 -5.98
N ILE A 59 -3.40 -23.58 -6.10
CA ILE A 59 -3.72 -22.14 -6.13
C ILE A 59 -4.59 -21.84 -4.93
N LEU A 60 -4.18 -20.87 -4.15
CA LEU A 60 -4.90 -20.30 -3.03
C LEU A 60 -5.48 -18.96 -3.47
N TRP A 61 -6.81 -18.87 -3.56
CA TRP A 61 -7.52 -17.70 -4.07
C TRP A 61 -8.44 -17.13 -3.00
N ASP A 62 -8.06 -16.01 -2.43
CA ASP A 62 -8.80 -15.22 -1.44
C ASP A 62 -8.06 -13.89 -1.15
N HIS A 63 -8.38 -13.23 -0.03
CA HIS A 63 -7.60 -12.13 0.51
C HIS A 63 -6.22 -12.59 0.98
N GLY A 64 -5.25 -11.67 0.95
CA GLY A 64 -3.91 -11.86 1.52
C GLY A 64 -3.53 -10.69 2.42
N GLY A 65 -2.90 -11.00 3.54
CA GLY A 65 -2.44 -10.02 4.54
C GLY A 65 -0.93 -10.01 4.74
N GLY A 66 -0.18 -10.62 3.82
CA GLY A 66 1.26 -10.82 3.98
C GLY A 66 1.60 -11.79 5.11
N PRO A 67 2.86 -11.87 5.53
CA PRO A 67 3.31 -12.90 6.46
C PRO A 67 2.75 -12.75 7.89
N VAL A 68 2.42 -11.53 8.32
CA VAL A 68 1.96 -11.27 9.70
C VAL A 68 0.49 -11.65 9.88
N LEU A 69 -0.35 -11.31 8.91
CA LEU A 69 -1.79 -11.61 8.98
C LEU A 69 -2.15 -12.94 8.32
N GLY A 70 -1.35 -13.40 7.34
CA GLY A 70 -1.57 -14.67 6.68
C GLY A 70 -2.48 -14.57 5.45
N TYR A 71 -3.20 -15.65 5.15
CA TYR A 71 -3.99 -15.86 3.95
C TYR A 71 -5.45 -16.19 4.26
N GLY A 72 -6.33 -15.75 3.36
CA GLY A 72 -7.75 -16.03 3.42
C GLY A 72 -8.49 -15.25 4.50
N VAL A 73 -9.78 -15.05 4.30
CA VAL A 73 -10.66 -14.49 5.33
C VAL A 73 -11.97 -15.25 5.29
N ASP A 74 -12.26 -16.03 6.32
CA ASP A 74 -13.59 -16.61 6.51
C ASP A 74 -14.48 -15.66 7.29
N GLU A 75 -15.35 -14.93 6.59
CA GLU A 75 -16.28 -13.97 7.18
C GLU A 75 -17.27 -14.62 8.16
N ASN A 76 -17.63 -15.90 7.97
CA ASN A 76 -18.59 -16.60 8.81
C ASN A 76 -17.97 -17.02 10.15
N PHE A 77 -16.74 -17.51 10.11
CA PHE A 77 -15.98 -17.94 11.28
C PHE A 77 -15.12 -16.83 11.87
N ARG A 78 -14.93 -15.74 11.13
CA ARG A 78 -14.03 -14.61 11.48
C ARG A 78 -12.62 -15.10 11.74
N ASP A 79 -12.08 -15.84 10.80
CA ASP A 79 -10.81 -16.51 10.91
C ASP A 79 -10.02 -16.39 9.62
N LEU A 80 -8.71 -16.60 9.70
CA LEU A 80 -7.78 -16.58 8.58
C LEU A 80 -6.68 -17.62 8.83
N LEU A 81 -6.02 -18.09 7.78
CA LEU A 81 -4.94 -19.07 7.85
C LEU A 81 -3.61 -18.36 8.05
N THR A 82 -3.09 -18.39 9.26
CA THR A 82 -1.76 -17.83 9.59
C THR A 82 -0.63 -18.66 8.96
N LEU A 83 0.60 -18.14 8.92
CA LEU A 83 1.71 -18.88 8.30
C LEU A 83 2.06 -20.18 9.04
N ASP A 84 1.91 -20.22 10.36
CA ASP A 84 2.08 -21.44 11.15
C ASP A 84 1.01 -22.48 10.85
N GLU A 85 -0.24 -22.07 10.72
CA GLU A 85 -1.35 -22.94 10.32
C GLU A 85 -1.24 -23.42 8.87
N LEU A 86 -0.76 -22.55 7.96
CA LEU A 86 -0.41 -22.95 6.60
C LEU A 86 0.70 -24.02 6.59
N SER A 87 1.73 -23.84 7.42
CA SER A 87 2.80 -24.83 7.60
C SER A 87 2.27 -26.15 8.12
N GLU A 88 1.39 -26.12 9.15
CA GLU A 88 0.74 -27.32 9.70
C GLU A 88 -0.09 -28.05 8.64
N ALA A 89 -0.91 -27.32 7.89
CA ALA A 89 -1.73 -27.89 6.83
C ALA A 89 -0.89 -28.60 5.73
N LEU A 90 0.24 -27.99 5.34
CA LEU A 90 1.14 -28.57 4.34
C LEU A 90 1.91 -29.76 4.88
N GLU A 91 2.36 -29.75 6.14
CA GLU A 91 3.01 -30.90 6.77
C GLU A 91 2.06 -32.10 6.87
N ASP A 92 0.82 -31.88 7.32
CA ASP A 92 -0.21 -32.92 7.49
C ASP A 92 -0.76 -33.47 6.17
N SER A 93 -0.43 -32.84 5.04
CA SER A 93 -0.86 -33.26 3.70
C SER A 93 0.34 -33.56 2.79
N VAL A 94 0.98 -32.55 2.23
CA VAL A 94 2.10 -32.67 1.29
C VAL A 94 3.28 -33.41 1.94
N GLY A 95 3.61 -33.06 3.18
CA GLY A 95 4.65 -33.71 3.98
C GLY A 95 4.32 -35.18 4.26
N ALA A 96 3.09 -35.47 4.67
CA ALA A 96 2.64 -36.83 4.96
C ALA A 96 2.66 -37.75 3.72
N HIS A 97 2.36 -37.23 2.54
CA HIS A 97 2.46 -37.95 1.26
C HIS A 97 3.87 -38.00 0.68
N MET A 98 4.83 -37.26 1.26
CA MET A 98 6.21 -37.14 0.76
C MET A 98 6.26 -36.74 -0.72
N THR A 99 5.33 -35.92 -1.17
CA THR A 99 5.19 -35.46 -2.55
C THR A 99 5.28 -33.96 -2.56
N LYS A 100 6.37 -33.41 -3.13
CA LYS A 100 6.48 -31.96 -3.32
C LYS A 100 5.51 -31.50 -4.41
N LEU A 101 4.85 -30.36 -4.18
CA LEU A 101 4.10 -29.70 -5.21
C LEU A 101 5.06 -29.07 -6.23
N GLU A 102 4.66 -29.02 -7.49
CA GLU A 102 5.46 -28.36 -8.52
C GLU A 102 5.50 -26.85 -8.27
N TRP A 103 4.36 -26.27 -7.92
CA TRP A 103 4.29 -24.88 -7.47
C TRP A 103 3.05 -24.66 -6.58
N ILE A 104 3.14 -23.62 -5.74
CA ILE A 104 2.03 -23.06 -4.99
C ILE A 104 1.86 -21.60 -5.45
N GLY A 105 0.65 -21.25 -5.85
CA GLY A 105 0.29 -19.90 -6.27
C GLY A 105 -0.69 -19.25 -5.30
N PHE A 106 -0.50 -17.95 -5.05
CA PHE A 106 -1.44 -17.12 -4.30
C PHE A 106 -2.06 -16.09 -5.25
N ASP A 107 -3.27 -16.33 -5.69
CA ASP A 107 -4.15 -15.31 -6.27
C ASP A 107 -4.68 -14.48 -5.10
N ALA A 108 -3.78 -13.72 -4.48
CA ALA A 108 -3.98 -13.05 -3.20
C ALA A 108 -2.95 -11.92 -2.99
N CYS A 109 -3.35 -10.87 -2.28
CA CYS A 109 -2.53 -9.70 -1.98
C CYS A 109 -1.31 -10.03 -1.11
N LEU A 110 -0.15 -9.39 -1.34
CA LEU A 110 0.98 -9.31 -0.43
C LEU A 110 1.69 -10.64 -0.07
N MET A 111 1.45 -11.71 -0.81
CA MET A 111 1.98 -13.04 -0.44
C MET A 111 3.37 -13.33 -1.01
N SER A 112 3.93 -12.50 -1.93
CA SER A 112 5.32 -12.67 -2.37
C SER A 112 6.28 -12.11 -1.36
N SER A 113 6.60 -12.90 -0.31
CA SER A 113 7.60 -12.55 0.69
C SER A 113 8.53 -13.72 1.04
N LEU A 114 9.68 -13.38 1.60
CA LEU A 114 10.65 -14.38 2.04
C LEU A 114 10.14 -15.24 3.18
N GLU A 115 9.31 -14.68 4.06
CA GLU A 115 8.69 -15.41 5.16
C GLU A 115 7.68 -16.43 4.65
N VAL A 116 6.87 -16.07 3.64
CA VAL A 116 5.98 -17.04 2.97
C VAL A 116 6.81 -18.11 2.24
N ALA A 117 7.86 -17.71 1.53
CA ALA A 117 8.76 -18.64 0.86
C ALA A 117 9.40 -19.64 1.85
N SER A 118 9.72 -19.22 3.09
CA SER A 118 10.28 -20.10 4.12
C SER A 118 9.33 -21.25 4.48
N VAL A 119 8.05 -20.94 4.60
CA VAL A 119 7.00 -21.93 4.89
C VAL A 119 6.81 -22.90 3.73
N LEU A 120 6.90 -22.41 2.48
CA LEU A 120 6.62 -23.23 1.30
C LEU A 120 7.80 -24.05 0.81
N ALA A 121 9.03 -23.64 1.08
CA ALA A 121 10.26 -24.27 0.57
C ALA A 121 10.37 -25.79 0.85
N PRO A 122 9.90 -26.34 1.97
CA PRO A 122 9.86 -27.77 2.19
C PRO A 122 8.86 -28.51 1.27
N TYR A 123 7.77 -27.84 0.82
CA TYR A 123 6.59 -28.46 0.25
C TYR A 123 6.36 -28.19 -1.23
N ALA A 124 7.01 -27.16 -1.81
CA ALA A 124 6.88 -26.85 -3.22
C ALA A 124 8.23 -26.54 -3.88
N ASN A 125 8.30 -26.64 -5.22
CA ASN A 125 9.48 -26.24 -5.98
C ASN A 125 9.47 -24.75 -6.30
N TYR A 126 8.28 -24.18 -6.58
CA TYR A 126 8.14 -22.77 -6.91
C TYR A 126 6.97 -22.12 -6.14
N MET A 127 7.10 -20.82 -5.88
CA MET A 127 6.04 -19.96 -5.38
C MET A 127 5.69 -18.94 -6.46
N ILE A 128 4.40 -18.69 -6.69
CA ILE A 128 3.91 -17.65 -7.59
C ILE A 128 3.00 -16.73 -6.77
N ALA A 129 3.38 -15.46 -6.62
CA ALA A 129 2.66 -14.54 -5.74
C ALA A 129 2.95 -13.07 -6.08
N SER A 130 2.11 -12.18 -5.57
CA SER A 130 2.23 -10.73 -5.71
C SER A 130 2.87 -10.08 -4.47
N GLN A 131 3.73 -9.08 -4.69
CA GLN A 131 4.24 -8.20 -3.63
C GLN A 131 3.21 -7.14 -3.22
N GLU A 132 2.43 -6.63 -4.20
CA GLU A 132 1.40 -5.60 -3.99
C GLU A 132 0.02 -6.25 -3.81
N THR A 133 -0.96 -5.44 -3.51
CA THR A 133 -2.36 -5.88 -3.51
C THR A 133 -2.81 -6.22 -4.93
N GLU A 134 -3.52 -7.31 -5.09
CA GLU A 134 -4.09 -7.71 -6.36
C GLU A 134 -5.48 -7.11 -6.57
N PRO A 135 -5.80 -6.65 -7.79
CA PRO A 135 -7.16 -6.19 -8.11
C PRO A 135 -8.20 -7.31 -7.98
N GLY A 136 -9.44 -6.95 -7.70
CA GLY A 136 -10.53 -7.90 -7.44
C GLY A 136 -10.92 -8.84 -8.58
N TRP A 137 -10.38 -8.64 -9.80
CA TRP A 137 -10.56 -9.62 -10.89
C TRP A 137 -9.62 -10.82 -10.76
N GLY A 138 -8.56 -10.74 -9.94
CA GLY A 138 -7.60 -11.81 -9.72
C GLY A 138 -6.79 -12.22 -10.95
N TRP A 139 -6.28 -13.43 -10.97
CA TRP A 139 -5.51 -13.96 -12.09
C TRP A 139 -6.38 -14.25 -13.31
N ASN A 140 -5.80 -14.11 -14.50
CA ASN A 140 -6.41 -14.63 -15.71
C ASN A 140 -6.07 -16.11 -15.85
N TYR A 141 -7.07 -16.97 -15.70
CA TYR A 141 -6.91 -18.43 -15.76
C TYR A 141 -6.80 -18.99 -17.19
N ASP A 142 -6.58 -18.15 -18.22
CA ASP A 142 -6.37 -18.61 -19.60
C ASP A 142 -5.07 -19.44 -19.72
N PHE A 143 -4.10 -19.26 -18.82
CA PHE A 143 -2.90 -20.11 -18.75
C PHE A 143 -3.21 -21.60 -18.57
N LEU A 144 -4.37 -21.97 -18.05
CA LEU A 144 -4.80 -23.35 -17.96
C LEU A 144 -4.95 -24.02 -19.34
N SER A 145 -5.08 -23.24 -20.41
CA SER A 145 -5.11 -23.76 -21.78
C SER A 145 -3.77 -24.34 -22.26
N GLU A 146 -2.67 -23.95 -21.59
CA GLU A 146 -1.33 -24.47 -21.88
C GLU A 146 -1.09 -25.87 -21.25
N LEU A 147 -1.96 -26.28 -20.30
CA LEU A 147 -1.87 -27.61 -19.70
C LEU A 147 -2.05 -28.71 -20.76
N SER A 148 -1.19 -29.72 -20.70
CA SER A 148 -1.16 -30.84 -21.64
C SER A 148 -0.96 -32.16 -20.89
N ASP A 149 -0.86 -33.27 -21.63
CA ASP A 149 -0.53 -34.60 -21.05
C ASP A 149 0.94 -34.67 -20.56
N GLU A 150 1.77 -33.64 -20.88
CA GLU A 150 3.15 -33.54 -20.41
C GLU A 150 3.20 -32.58 -19.21
N VAL A 151 4.01 -32.90 -18.20
CA VAL A 151 4.26 -32.02 -17.06
C VAL A 151 5.00 -30.78 -17.55
N ILE A 152 4.42 -29.61 -17.30
CA ILE A 152 5.08 -28.33 -17.55
C ILE A 152 5.93 -27.99 -16.34
N PRO A 153 7.22 -27.67 -16.49
CA PRO A 153 8.06 -27.22 -15.38
C PRO A 153 7.49 -25.96 -14.71
N GLY A 154 7.66 -25.85 -13.40
CA GLY A 154 7.05 -24.76 -12.62
C GLY A 154 7.54 -23.37 -12.98
N ASP A 155 8.81 -23.24 -13.40
CA ASP A 155 9.39 -21.99 -13.93
C ASP A 155 8.66 -21.53 -15.21
N VAL A 156 8.42 -22.47 -16.15
CA VAL A 156 7.70 -22.17 -17.40
C VAL A 156 6.23 -21.85 -17.13
N MET A 157 5.60 -22.58 -16.20
CA MET A 157 4.22 -22.28 -15.81
C MET A 157 4.13 -20.93 -15.09
N GLY A 158 5.13 -20.60 -14.27
CA GLY A 158 5.22 -19.30 -13.63
C GLY A 158 5.28 -18.15 -14.62
N GLU A 159 6.09 -18.28 -15.69
CA GLU A 159 6.16 -17.30 -16.78
C GLU A 159 4.77 -17.12 -17.43
N TYR A 160 4.07 -18.22 -17.78
CA TYR A 160 2.71 -18.13 -18.36
C TYR A 160 1.69 -17.46 -17.45
N ILE A 161 1.75 -17.72 -16.15
CA ILE A 161 0.83 -17.11 -15.17
C ILE A 161 1.11 -15.62 -15.05
N VAL A 162 2.38 -15.22 -14.91
CA VAL A 162 2.79 -13.82 -14.79
C VAL A 162 2.41 -13.04 -16.03
N ASP A 163 2.78 -13.52 -17.24
CA ASP A 163 2.43 -12.87 -18.50
C ASP A 163 0.91 -12.74 -18.69
N SER A 164 0.18 -13.82 -18.42
CA SER A 164 -1.29 -13.84 -18.51
C SER A 164 -1.96 -12.84 -17.57
N TYR A 165 -1.43 -12.66 -16.36
CA TYR A 165 -1.92 -11.69 -15.38
C TYR A 165 -1.65 -10.26 -15.82
N MET A 166 -0.43 -9.96 -16.30
CA MET A 166 -0.04 -8.61 -16.74
C MET A 166 -0.79 -8.22 -18.02
N ASP A 167 -0.89 -9.11 -19.00
CA ASP A 167 -1.66 -8.90 -20.25
C ASP A 167 -3.14 -8.63 -19.96
N TYR A 168 -3.71 -9.34 -18.99
CA TYR A 168 -5.10 -9.14 -18.60
C TYR A 168 -5.31 -7.80 -17.89
N GLY A 169 -4.38 -7.41 -17.02
CA GLY A 169 -4.38 -6.08 -16.39
C GLY A 169 -4.33 -4.97 -17.44
N GLU A 170 -3.41 -5.06 -18.42
CA GLU A 170 -3.34 -4.10 -19.52
C GLU A 170 -4.65 -4.07 -20.34
N TYR A 171 -5.23 -5.22 -20.63
CA TYR A 171 -6.54 -5.30 -21.30
C TYR A 171 -7.64 -4.60 -20.50
N VAL A 172 -7.72 -4.81 -19.19
CA VAL A 172 -8.71 -4.17 -18.30
C VAL A 172 -8.50 -2.66 -18.30
N PHE A 173 -7.26 -2.19 -18.16
CA PHE A 173 -6.93 -0.76 -18.11
C PHE A 173 -7.27 -0.05 -19.44
N ASN A 174 -7.09 -0.73 -20.57
CA ASN A 174 -7.46 -0.20 -21.89
C ASN A 174 -8.98 -0.03 -22.08
N ILE A 175 -9.79 -0.88 -21.43
CA ILE A 175 -11.26 -0.79 -21.52
C ILE A 175 -11.83 0.11 -20.42
N TYR A 176 -11.26 0.03 -19.22
CA TYR A 176 -11.69 0.73 -18.02
C TYR A 176 -10.51 1.50 -17.41
N PRO A 177 -10.14 2.66 -17.94
CA PRO A 177 -8.99 3.43 -17.43
C PRO A 177 -9.11 3.79 -15.94
N ASN A 178 -10.32 3.87 -15.41
CA ASN A 178 -10.62 4.11 -14.00
C ASN A 178 -10.48 2.88 -13.10
N LEU A 179 -10.04 1.75 -13.64
CA LEU A 179 -9.67 0.54 -12.89
C LEU A 179 -8.17 0.27 -12.92
N TYR A 180 -7.37 1.26 -13.29
CA TYR A 180 -5.92 1.13 -13.24
C TYR A 180 -5.46 0.77 -11.83
N SER A 181 -4.56 -0.21 -11.72
CA SER A 181 -3.97 -0.66 -10.47
C SER A 181 -2.49 -0.94 -10.65
N ASP A 182 -1.76 -0.81 -9.57
CA ASP A 182 -0.40 -1.32 -9.50
C ASP A 182 -0.45 -2.86 -9.50
N LEU A 183 0.35 -3.45 -10.37
CA LEU A 183 0.41 -4.90 -10.57
C LEU A 183 1.83 -5.38 -10.32
N THR A 184 1.95 -6.44 -9.57
CA THR A 184 3.21 -7.20 -9.42
C THR A 184 2.86 -8.68 -9.42
N LEU A 185 3.63 -9.49 -10.10
CA LEU A 185 3.57 -10.95 -9.95
C LEU A 185 4.94 -11.54 -10.22
N SER A 186 5.34 -12.52 -9.43
CA SER A 186 6.65 -13.16 -9.55
C SER A 186 6.58 -14.67 -9.36
N CYS A 187 7.47 -15.37 -10.03
CA CYS A 187 7.77 -16.79 -9.83
C CYS A 187 9.11 -16.92 -9.12
N VAL A 188 9.10 -17.53 -7.95
CA VAL A 188 10.25 -17.71 -7.07
C VAL A 188 10.65 -19.17 -7.00
N ASP A 189 11.91 -19.49 -7.27
CA ASP A 189 12.50 -20.83 -7.08
C ASP A 189 12.79 -21.07 -5.61
N LEU A 190 11.98 -21.92 -4.98
CA LEU A 190 12.12 -22.28 -3.57
C LEU A 190 13.34 -23.16 -3.28
N SER A 191 13.99 -23.72 -4.30
CA SER A 191 15.23 -24.46 -4.10
C SER A 191 16.44 -23.54 -3.85
N ALA A 192 16.38 -22.29 -4.33
CA ALA A 192 17.38 -21.24 -4.09
C ALA A 192 17.13 -20.47 -2.78
N TYR A 193 15.97 -20.61 -2.17
CA TYR A 193 15.55 -19.87 -0.98
C TYR A 193 16.56 -19.95 0.19
N ALA A 194 17.06 -21.14 0.51
CA ALA A 194 17.96 -21.33 1.66
C ALA A 194 19.26 -20.52 1.54
N GLU A 195 19.78 -20.34 0.31
CA GLU A 195 20.96 -19.50 0.06
C GLU A 195 20.64 -18.02 0.26
N ALA A 196 19.47 -17.58 -0.18
CA ALA A 196 19.01 -16.20 0.01
C ALA A 196 18.78 -15.88 1.49
N GLU A 197 18.13 -16.79 2.24
CA GLU A 197 17.92 -16.62 3.68
C GLU A 197 19.27 -16.53 4.43
N GLU A 198 20.22 -17.43 4.15
CA GLU A 198 21.56 -17.43 4.80
C GLU A 198 22.30 -16.11 4.50
N ALA A 199 22.31 -15.67 3.23
CA ALA A 199 22.99 -14.45 2.82
C ALA A 199 22.36 -13.20 3.45
N LEU A 200 21.04 -13.13 3.52
CA LEU A 200 20.32 -12.05 4.21
C LEU A 200 20.58 -12.06 5.72
N ASN A 201 20.58 -13.23 6.34
CA ASN A 201 20.88 -13.38 7.76
C ASN A 201 22.30 -12.89 8.09
N ASP A 202 23.29 -13.16 7.23
CA ASP A 202 24.66 -12.66 7.37
C ASP A 202 24.74 -11.14 7.15
N TYR A 203 24.01 -10.62 6.18
CA TYR A 203 23.90 -9.18 5.94
C TYR A 203 23.30 -8.45 7.16
N PHE A 204 22.22 -8.95 7.74
CA PHE A 204 21.62 -8.33 8.93
C PHE A 204 22.49 -8.47 10.16
N ALA A 205 23.32 -9.51 10.28
CA ALA A 205 24.33 -9.59 11.34
C ALA A 205 25.40 -8.48 11.20
N GLU A 206 25.81 -8.14 9.98
CA GLU A 206 26.71 -7.02 9.72
C GLU A 206 26.03 -5.68 10.01
N LEU A 207 24.78 -5.50 9.55
CA LEU A 207 24.00 -4.28 9.75
C LEU A 207 23.78 -4.01 11.25
N ASP A 208 23.42 -5.03 12.02
CA ASP A 208 23.21 -4.97 13.45
C ASP A 208 24.46 -4.50 14.22
N THR A 209 25.65 -4.97 13.84
CA THR A 209 26.92 -4.48 14.42
C THR A 209 27.16 -2.98 14.19
N SER A 210 26.57 -2.40 13.16
CA SER A 210 26.66 -0.96 12.86
C SER A 210 25.51 -0.14 13.46
N LEU A 211 24.52 -0.81 14.05
CA LEU A 211 23.34 -0.20 14.59
C LEU A 211 23.65 0.45 15.94
N ASP A 212 23.63 1.76 15.98
CA ASP A 212 23.75 2.58 17.18
C ASP A 212 22.93 3.87 17.03
N VAL A 213 22.80 4.62 18.11
CA VAL A 213 22.03 5.89 18.15
C VAL A 213 22.50 6.91 17.10
N GLN A 214 23.76 6.87 16.67
CA GLN A 214 24.32 7.82 15.69
C GLN A 214 24.00 7.39 14.25
N ASN A 215 23.99 6.11 13.98
CA ASN A 215 23.70 5.57 12.65
C ASN A 215 22.19 5.34 12.41
N TYR A 216 21.42 5.19 13.48
CA TYR A 216 19.99 4.92 13.43
C TYR A 216 19.21 5.91 12.53
N PRO A 217 19.39 7.26 12.62
CA PRO A 217 18.66 8.19 11.74
C PRO A 217 18.93 7.97 10.25
N ARG A 218 20.13 7.52 9.89
CA ARG A 218 20.47 7.21 8.50
C ARG A 218 19.76 5.94 8.03
N LEU A 219 19.71 4.91 8.86
CA LEU A 219 18.99 3.67 8.55
C LEU A 219 17.51 3.93 8.37
N VAL A 220 16.89 4.67 9.31
CA VAL A 220 15.49 5.08 9.24
C VAL A 220 15.18 5.87 7.97
N ARG A 221 16.02 6.84 7.62
CA ARG A 221 15.85 7.63 6.38
C ARG A 221 15.92 6.77 5.13
N ASN A 222 16.82 5.81 5.09
CA ASN A 222 16.93 4.90 3.97
C ASN A 222 15.73 3.95 3.92
N ARG A 223 15.32 3.36 5.07
CA ARG A 223 14.12 2.52 5.16
C ARG A 223 12.85 3.25 4.70
N ALA A 224 12.68 4.50 5.07
CA ALA A 224 11.53 5.32 4.67
C ALA A 224 11.43 5.57 3.15
N ARG A 225 12.48 5.29 2.38
CA ARG A 225 12.55 5.44 0.93
C ARG A 225 12.43 4.11 0.17
N VAL A 226 12.52 3.00 0.88
CA VAL A 226 12.34 1.67 0.26
C VAL A 226 10.93 1.55 -0.29
N ARG A 227 10.74 0.83 -1.40
CA ARG A 227 9.41 0.54 -1.95
C ARG A 227 8.61 -0.25 -0.90
N ASP A 228 7.52 0.34 -0.44
CA ASP A 228 6.53 -0.31 0.40
C ASP A 228 5.36 -0.82 -0.45
N PHE A 229 4.70 -1.89 0.01
CA PHE A 229 3.54 -2.50 -0.62
C PHE A 229 2.31 -2.47 0.30
N GLY A 230 1.12 -2.49 -0.30
CA GLY A 230 -0.17 -2.49 0.42
C GLY A 230 -0.60 -1.13 0.94
N THR A 231 0.13 -0.06 0.69
CA THR A 231 -0.12 1.27 1.27
C THR A 231 -1.29 2.02 0.62
N TYR A 232 -1.69 1.64 -0.59
CA TYR A 232 -2.77 2.33 -1.31
C TYR A 232 -4.16 1.88 -0.91
N SER A 233 -4.30 0.59 -0.62
CA SER A 233 -5.59 -0.05 -0.44
C SER A 233 -6.08 -0.05 0.98
N SER A 234 -5.23 0.23 1.97
CA SER A 234 -5.63 0.22 3.39
C SER A 234 -5.05 1.42 4.15
N ASP A 235 -5.62 1.71 5.31
CA ASP A 235 -5.04 2.66 6.26
C ASP A 235 -3.96 1.99 7.13
N MET A 236 -3.77 0.68 6.98
CA MET A 236 -2.74 -0.08 7.66
C MET A 236 -1.43 -0.04 6.87
N ASN A 237 -0.32 0.18 7.56
CA ASN A 237 1.01 0.00 7.03
C ASN A 237 1.47 -1.44 7.34
N TYR A 238 1.44 -2.31 6.35
CA TYR A 238 1.87 -3.71 6.46
C TYR A 238 3.40 -3.86 6.63
N GLY A 239 4.15 -2.80 6.41
CA GLY A 239 5.62 -2.84 6.49
C GLY A 239 6.28 -3.81 5.52
N MET A 240 5.58 -4.21 4.47
CA MET A 240 6.12 -5.05 3.41
C MET A 240 6.99 -4.22 2.49
N VAL A 241 8.26 -4.57 2.34
CA VAL A 241 9.21 -3.82 1.51
C VAL A 241 9.91 -4.71 0.51
N ASP A 242 10.23 -4.13 -0.64
CA ASP A 242 11.05 -4.81 -1.64
C ASP A 242 12.46 -5.11 -1.10
N VAL A 243 12.89 -6.36 -1.20
CA VAL A 243 14.18 -6.80 -0.67
C VAL A 243 15.35 -6.22 -1.45
N LEU A 244 15.27 -6.20 -2.79
CA LEU A 244 16.36 -5.71 -3.63
C LEU A 244 16.53 -4.19 -3.48
N HIS A 245 15.45 -3.45 -3.44
CA HIS A 245 15.49 -2.00 -3.18
C HIS A 245 15.94 -1.68 -1.75
N LEU A 246 15.58 -2.52 -0.76
CA LEU A 246 16.11 -2.42 0.60
C LEU A 246 17.64 -2.57 0.62
N LEU A 247 18.16 -3.61 -0.04
CA LEU A 247 19.60 -3.86 -0.12
C LEU A 247 20.33 -2.73 -0.88
N GLU A 248 19.74 -2.17 -1.92
CA GLU A 248 20.29 -1.02 -2.65
C GLU A 248 20.43 0.20 -1.74
N LEU A 249 19.39 0.57 -1.01
CA LEU A 249 19.37 1.80 -0.21
C LEU A 249 20.08 1.67 1.14
N VAL A 250 20.06 0.50 1.74
CA VAL A 250 20.59 0.25 3.11
C VAL A 250 21.93 -0.46 3.09
N GLY A 251 22.22 -1.24 2.06
CA GLY A 251 23.36 -2.18 2.00
C GLY A 251 24.77 -1.56 1.96
N ASN A 252 24.92 -0.26 1.70
CA ASN A 252 26.21 0.47 1.74
C ASN A 252 27.35 -0.17 0.94
N ASP A 253 27.08 -0.84 -0.18
CA ASP A 253 28.09 -1.54 -1.03
C ASP A 253 28.94 -2.57 -0.26
N SER A 254 28.44 -3.12 0.86
CA SER A 254 29.16 -4.16 1.60
C SER A 254 29.21 -5.49 0.83
N GLU A 255 30.24 -6.32 1.11
CA GLU A 255 30.32 -7.64 0.50
C GLU A 255 29.12 -8.53 0.90
N ALA A 256 28.61 -8.39 2.12
CA ALA A 256 27.43 -9.11 2.59
C ALA A 256 26.15 -8.65 1.86
N ALA A 257 25.97 -7.34 1.65
CA ALA A 257 24.84 -6.82 0.89
C ALA A 257 24.86 -7.29 -0.57
N GLN A 258 26.04 -7.29 -1.20
CA GLN A 258 26.20 -7.80 -2.58
C GLN A 258 25.88 -9.30 -2.67
N ALA A 259 26.35 -10.10 -1.71
CA ALA A 259 26.04 -11.53 -1.66
C ALA A 259 24.53 -11.78 -1.44
N ALA A 260 23.90 -11.01 -0.56
CA ALA A 260 22.45 -11.08 -0.34
C ALA A 260 21.66 -10.69 -1.60
N THR A 261 22.08 -9.62 -2.30
CA THR A 261 21.45 -9.21 -3.57
C THR A 261 21.53 -10.33 -4.60
N GLU A 262 22.73 -10.90 -4.84
CA GLU A 262 22.93 -11.98 -5.81
C GLU A 262 22.09 -13.23 -5.45
N ALA A 263 22.04 -13.59 -4.17
CA ALA A 263 21.27 -14.74 -3.72
C ALA A 263 19.75 -14.55 -3.87
N VAL A 264 19.24 -13.35 -3.57
CA VAL A 264 17.82 -13.01 -3.75
C VAL A 264 17.46 -12.96 -5.24
N GLU A 265 18.28 -12.32 -6.08
CA GLU A 265 18.07 -12.31 -7.53
C GLU A 265 18.01 -13.73 -8.12
N ASN A 266 18.83 -14.65 -7.62
CA ASN A 266 18.83 -16.05 -8.07
C ASN A 266 17.56 -16.81 -7.67
N CYS A 267 16.79 -16.35 -6.67
CA CYS A 267 15.51 -16.95 -6.32
C CYS A 267 14.39 -16.50 -7.27
N ILE A 268 14.50 -15.32 -7.89
CA ILE A 268 13.44 -14.76 -8.73
C ILE A 268 13.66 -15.26 -10.16
N VAL A 269 12.87 -16.27 -10.54
CA VAL A 269 12.99 -16.88 -11.88
C VAL A 269 12.38 -16.00 -12.95
N TYR A 270 11.22 -15.43 -12.65
CA TYR A 270 10.50 -14.54 -13.54
C TYR A 270 9.65 -13.57 -12.72
N SER A 271 9.61 -12.31 -13.13
CA SER A 271 8.73 -11.30 -12.53
C SER A 271 8.37 -10.24 -13.55
N ASP A 272 7.16 -9.72 -13.46
CA ASP A 272 6.73 -8.55 -14.22
C ASP A 272 5.88 -7.62 -13.35
N THR A 273 5.93 -6.32 -13.65
CA THR A 273 5.30 -5.28 -12.85
C THR A 273 5.18 -3.97 -13.62
N ASN A 274 4.18 -3.16 -13.27
CA ASN A 274 4.06 -1.77 -13.70
C ASN A 274 4.49 -0.77 -12.60
N MET A 275 5.17 -1.25 -11.54
CA MET A 275 5.65 -0.43 -10.42
C MET A 275 7.17 -0.27 -10.45
N ASP A 276 7.65 0.95 -10.18
CA ASP A 276 9.08 1.19 -10.00
C ASP A 276 9.59 0.55 -8.70
N ASN A 277 10.79 -0.05 -8.76
CA ASN A 277 11.48 -0.65 -7.61
C ASN A 277 10.72 -1.81 -6.95
N ALA A 278 9.92 -2.55 -7.70
CA ALA A 278 9.36 -3.83 -7.31
C ALA A 278 10.19 -4.95 -7.95
N GLY A 279 11.02 -5.61 -7.14
CA GLY A 279 11.99 -6.60 -7.58
C GLY A 279 11.48 -8.04 -7.61
N GLY A 280 10.26 -8.30 -7.12
CA GLY A 280 9.60 -9.61 -7.19
C GLY A 280 9.45 -10.33 -5.85
N ILE A 281 10.16 -9.95 -4.80
CA ILE A 281 10.00 -10.52 -3.45
C ILE A 281 10.16 -9.46 -2.36
N SER A 282 9.34 -9.53 -1.35
CA SER A 282 9.33 -8.61 -0.21
C SER A 282 9.80 -9.27 1.09
N ILE A 283 10.02 -8.43 2.10
CA ILE A 283 10.29 -8.81 3.48
C ILE A 283 9.50 -7.91 4.43
N CYS A 284 9.04 -8.44 5.55
CA CYS A 284 8.29 -7.69 6.55
C CYS A 284 9.23 -6.85 7.42
N TYR A 285 9.34 -5.55 7.12
CA TYR A 285 10.13 -4.59 7.91
C TYR A 285 9.23 -3.42 8.33
N PRO A 286 8.33 -3.62 9.30
CA PRO A 286 7.41 -2.58 9.76
C PRO A 286 8.16 -1.41 10.37
N TYR A 287 7.78 -0.20 9.95
CA TYR A 287 8.37 1.05 10.40
C TYR A 287 7.28 2.11 10.57
N GLN A 288 7.28 2.81 11.71
CA GLN A 288 6.24 3.81 12.06
C GLN A 288 4.80 3.25 11.95
N THR A 289 4.62 2.02 12.33
CA THR A 289 3.34 1.34 12.40
C THR A 289 2.93 1.06 13.85
N ASP A 290 1.76 0.49 14.04
CA ASP A 290 1.25 0.12 15.36
C ASP A 290 2.20 -0.86 16.09
N THR A 291 2.32 -0.69 17.42
CA THR A 291 3.22 -1.52 18.24
C THR A 291 2.77 -2.98 18.25
N ASP A 292 1.46 -3.22 18.29
CA ASP A 292 0.92 -4.60 18.34
C ASP A 292 1.25 -5.33 17.03
N TYR A 293 1.21 -4.63 15.88
CA TYR A 293 1.61 -5.21 14.58
C TYR A 293 3.11 -5.53 14.52
N ARG A 294 3.98 -4.65 15.08
CA ARG A 294 5.43 -4.92 15.16
C ARG A 294 5.74 -6.12 16.05
N ASP A 295 5.04 -6.22 17.19
CA ASP A 295 5.20 -7.35 18.10
C ASP A 295 4.74 -8.66 17.42
N ALA A 296 3.63 -8.65 16.70
CA ALA A 296 3.17 -9.78 15.90
C ALA A 296 4.17 -10.18 14.81
N CYS A 297 4.80 -9.21 14.13
CA CYS A 297 5.86 -9.49 13.15
C CYS A 297 7.06 -10.22 13.82
N ILE A 298 7.51 -9.76 14.98
CA ILE A 298 8.61 -10.41 15.72
C ILE A 298 8.20 -11.82 16.19
N GLU A 299 7.00 -11.99 16.71
CA GLU A 299 6.48 -13.31 17.13
C GLU A 299 6.42 -14.28 15.95
N MET A 300 5.96 -13.84 14.79
CA MET A 300 5.92 -14.64 13.55
C MET A 300 7.33 -15.05 13.13
N LEU A 301 8.32 -14.13 13.10
CA LEU A 301 9.70 -14.43 12.75
C LEU A 301 10.34 -15.46 13.69
N TYR A 302 10.06 -15.37 15.00
CA TYR A 302 10.51 -16.38 15.97
C TYR A 302 9.86 -17.73 15.74
N TYR A 303 8.56 -17.76 15.43
CA TYR A 303 7.88 -19.01 15.16
C TYR A 303 8.45 -19.73 13.93
N LEU A 304 8.73 -18.98 12.87
CA LEU A 304 9.28 -19.51 11.61
C LEU A 304 10.76 -19.90 11.72
N ASP A 305 11.47 -19.51 12.80
CA ASP A 305 12.93 -19.57 12.92
C ASP A 305 13.63 -18.91 11.69
N PHE A 306 12.99 -17.87 11.15
CA PHE A 306 13.43 -17.15 9.96
C PHE A 306 14.56 -16.19 10.29
N ALA A 307 15.71 -16.35 9.61
CA ALA A 307 16.85 -15.43 9.63
C ALA A 307 17.10 -14.80 11.03
N PRO A 308 17.62 -15.54 12.04
CA PRO A 308 17.65 -15.09 13.43
C PRO A 308 18.40 -13.77 13.68
N ASN A 309 19.37 -13.42 12.82
CA ASN A 309 20.07 -12.13 12.91
C ASN A 309 19.18 -10.98 12.42
N TYR A 310 18.26 -11.25 11.48
CA TYR A 310 17.26 -10.28 11.05
C TYR A 310 16.27 -9.96 12.19
N THR A 311 15.76 -11.00 12.84
CA THR A 311 14.87 -10.84 14.00
C THR A 311 15.53 -10.00 15.09
N ARG A 312 16.80 -10.32 15.45
CA ARG A 312 17.57 -9.56 16.45
C ARG A 312 17.80 -8.11 16.00
N PHE A 313 18.15 -7.89 14.73
CA PHE A 313 18.30 -6.53 14.19
C PHE A 313 17.01 -5.71 14.34
N LEU A 314 15.85 -6.29 14.05
CA LEU A 314 14.57 -5.59 14.25
C LEU A 314 14.31 -5.27 15.71
N GLU A 315 14.57 -6.19 16.63
CA GLU A 315 14.43 -5.94 18.08
C GLU A 315 15.33 -4.79 18.54
N ASP A 316 16.59 -4.77 18.14
CA ASP A 316 17.56 -3.72 18.48
C ASP A 316 17.19 -2.39 17.80
N PHE A 317 16.67 -2.43 16.54
CA PHE A 317 16.17 -1.28 15.83
C PHE A 317 14.99 -0.64 16.59
N TYR A 318 13.99 -1.41 16.99
CA TYR A 318 12.84 -0.91 17.77
C TYR A 318 13.21 -0.49 19.20
N ALA A 319 14.22 -1.10 19.80
CA ALA A 319 14.72 -0.68 21.09
C ALA A 319 15.31 0.73 21.06
N ILE A 320 15.98 1.12 19.97
CA ILE A 320 16.47 2.49 19.77
C ILE A 320 15.30 3.45 19.52
N GLU A 321 14.32 3.07 18.69
CA GLU A 321 13.13 3.88 18.42
C GLU A 321 12.37 4.24 19.71
N ASN A 322 12.19 3.27 20.60
CA ASN A 322 11.47 3.45 21.84
C ASN A 322 12.31 4.12 22.95
N GLY A 323 13.57 4.40 22.69
CA GLY A 323 14.48 5.01 23.69
C GLY A 323 14.21 6.49 23.94
N ASP A 324 14.26 6.92 25.21
CA ASP A 324 13.98 8.29 25.70
C ASP A 324 15.00 9.38 25.24
N THR A 325 15.80 9.15 24.21
CA THR A 325 17.06 9.90 24.05
C THR A 325 17.06 11.03 23.04
N LEU A 326 15.96 11.44 22.39
CA LEU A 326 16.09 12.48 21.37
C LEU A 326 14.93 13.48 21.29
N LEU A 327 15.33 14.72 21.13
CA LEU A 327 14.74 15.95 20.62
C LEU A 327 13.85 16.79 21.53
N ALA A 328 14.46 17.96 21.90
CA ALA A 328 13.80 19.03 22.62
C ALA A 328 13.02 20.01 21.73
N ASP A 329 13.33 20.12 20.42
CA ASP A 329 12.73 21.12 19.55
C ASP A 329 11.69 20.49 18.63
N ARG A 330 10.39 20.71 18.96
CA ARG A 330 9.23 20.32 18.16
C ARG A 330 8.82 21.34 17.10
N GLU A 331 9.60 22.40 16.89
CA GLU A 331 9.33 23.44 15.90
C GLU A 331 10.45 23.50 14.88
N ILE A 332 10.07 23.53 13.60
CA ILE A 332 11.01 23.86 12.53
C ILE A 332 11.19 25.36 12.52
N SER A 333 12.40 25.83 12.79
CA SER A 333 12.71 27.25 12.75
C SER A 333 12.66 27.76 11.29
N ASN A 334 11.86 28.79 11.04
CA ASN A 334 11.75 29.45 9.73
C ASN A 334 12.87 30.46 9.48
N ALA A 335 14.03 30.32 10.10
CA ALA A 335 15.11 31.33 10.03
C ALA A 335 15.59 31.61 8.61
N GLU A 336 15.47 30.64 7.69
CA GLU A 336 15.76 30.81 6.27
C GLU A 336 14.66 30.17 5.42
N THR A 337 13.54 30.87 5.26
CA THR A 337 12.47 30.53 4.33
C THR A 337 12.55 31.40 3.08
N SER A 338 12.35 30.81 1.93
CA SER A 338 12.16 31.57 0.70
C SER A 338 10.94 31.09 -0.05
N VAL A 339 10.24 32.03 -0.68
CA VAL A 339 9.18 31.75 -1.65
C VAL A 339 9.56 32.47 -2.93
N THR A 340 9.81 31.72 -3.98
CA THR A 340 10.05 32.27 -5.32
C THR A 340 8.91 31.85 -6.23
N THR A 341 8.29 32.83 -6.90
CA THR A 341 7.24 32.54 -7.89
C THR A 341 7.88 32.57 -9.28
N GLN A 342 7.76 31.49 -10.02
CA GLN A 342 8.15 31.38 -11.41
C GLN A 342 6.90 31.36 -12.29
N ASN A 343 6.96 32.05 -13.43
CA ASN A 343 5.89 32.05 -14.42
C ASN A 343 6.37 31.29 -15.65
N ASP A 344 5.90 30.07 -15.80
CA ASP A 344 6.32 29.17 -16.86
C ASP A 344 5.21 28.96 -17.94
N GLY A 345 4.18 29.78 -17.94
CA GLY A 345 3.24 29.94 -19.05
C GLY A 345 1.79 29.58 -18.80
N ALA A 346 1.46 28.52 -18.11
CA ALA A 346 0.06 28.16 -17.81
C ALA A 346 -0.34 28.56 -16.37
N TYR A 347 0.56 28.35 -15.41
CA TYR A 347 0.34 28.65 -13.99
C TYR A 347 1.62 29.23 -13.38
N ASP A 348 1.47 30.13 -12.41
CA ASP A 348 2.57 30.56 -11.56
C ASP A 348 2.95 29.40 -10.64
N GLU A 349 4.21 29.03 -10.59
CA GLU A 349 4.73 28.03 -9.66
C GLU A 349 5.38 28.70 -8.46
N SER A 350 5.06 28.26 -7.24
CA SER A 350 5.72 28.66 -6.01
C SER A 350 6.72 27.60 -5.59
N ASP A 351 8.01 27.95 -5.59
CA ASP A 351 9.06 27.16 -4.98
C ASP A 351 9.30 27.66 -3.55
N ILE A 352 9.02 26.80 -2.58
CA ILE A 352 9.00 27.13 -1.16
C ILE A 352 10.06 26.29 -0.48
N THR A 353 10.92 26.93 0.31
CA THR A 353 11.99 26.24 1.03
C THR A 353 12.00 26.59 2.50
N VAL A 354 12.41 25.65 3.32
CA VAL A 354 12.70 25.85 4.74
C VAL A 354 13.98 25.11 5.11
N GLN A 355 14.88 25.79 5.83
CA GLN A 355 16.13 25.17 6.28
C GLN A 355 15.94 24.54 7.66
N LEU A 356 16.33 23.30 7.79
CA LEU A 356 16.39 22.58 9.07
C LEU A 356 17.66 22.97 9.85
N THR A 357 17.58 22.99 11.17
CA THR A 357 18.77 23.11 12.02
C THR A 357 19.71 21.92 11.85
N PRO A 358 21.02 22.03 12.15
CA PRO A 358 21.93 20.90 12.06
C PRO A 358 21.50 19.68 12.91
N GLU A 359 20.82 19.90 14.02
CA GLU A 359 20.29 18.86 14.88
C GLU A 359 19.10 18.16 14.22
N GLN A 360 18.16 18.93 13.65
CA GLN A 360 17.04 18.39 12.88
C GLN A 360 17.51 17.63 11.63
N GLN A 361 18.52 18.17 10.90
CA GLN A 361 19.11 17.47 9.74
C GLN A 361 19.71 16.11 10.14
N ALA A 362 20.40 16.05 11.28
CA ALA A 362 21.03 14.82 11.78
C ALA A 362 19.97 13.75 12.12
N ASN A 363 18.81 14.16 12.60
CA ASN A 363 17.72 13.28 13.05
C ASN A 363 16.57 13.13 12.04
N PHE A 364 16.68 13.76 10.86
CA PHE A 364 15.66 13.71 9.82
C PHE A 364 15.46 12.28 9.31
N ALA A 365 14.26 11.76 9.39
CA ALA A 365 13.83 10.49 8.83
C ALA A 365 13.06 10.68 7.53
N SER A 366 11.97 11.44 7.59
CA SER A 366 11.13 11.77 6.44
C SER A 366 10.55 13.17 6.61
N GLY A 367 10.01 13.72 5.54
CA GLY A 367 9.38 15.03 5.56
C GLY A 367 8.29 15.16 4.52
N GLY A 368 7.52 16.20 4.68
CA GLY A 368 6.45 16.53 3.76
C GLY A 368 6.03 17.98 3.88
N TYR A 369 5.02 18.32 3.12
CA TYR A 369 4.35 19.60 3.22
C TYR A 369 2.86 19.47 3.04
N TYR A 370 2.13 20.48 3.49
CA TYR A 370 0.71 20.68 3.20
C TYR A 370 0.49 22.09 2.65
N ILE A 371 -0.30 22.18 1.60
CA ILE A 371 -0.87 23.43 1.11
C ILE A 371 -2.27 23.54 1.66
N LEU A 372 -2.54 24.68 2.29
CA LEU A 372 -3.80 24.93 2.97
C LEU A 372 -4.35 26.29 2.52
N CYS A 373 -5.66 26.41 2.50
CA CYS A 373 -6.31 27.71 2.32
C CYS A 373 -7.25 28.03 3.48
N LYS A 374 -7.44 29.31 3.74
CA LYS A 374 -8.51 29.74 4.66
C LYS A 374 -9.87 29.49 4.04
N ALA A 375 -10.63 28.59 4.64
CA ALA A 375 -11.93 28.15 4.11
C ALA A 375 -12.91 29.31 3.89
N ARG A 376 -12.88 30.32 4.76
CA ARG A 376 -13.75 31.49 4.66
C ARG A 376 -13.35 32.46 3.55
N ASP A 377 -12.06 32.72 3.40
CA ASP A 377 -11.54 33.71 2.43
C ASP A 377 -11.74 33.22 0.99
N GLU A 378 -11.77 31.89 0.78
CA GLU A 378 -12.09 31.24 -0.50
C GLU A 378 -13.59 30.96 -0.69
N GLY A 379 -14.43 31.28 0.30
CA GLY A 379 -15.89 31.15 0.19
C GLY A 379 -16.44 29.75 0.44
N TYR A 380 -15.63 28.79 0.87
CA TYR A 380 -16.08 27.42 1.16
C TYR A 380 -16.97 27.33 2.40
N ILE A 381 -16.88 28.31 3.31
CA ILE A 381 -17.70 28.39 4.52
C ILE A 381 -18.19 29.82 4.71
N THR A 382 -19.46 29.98 5.09
CA THR A 382 -20.06 31.28 5.43
C THR A 382 -19.94 31.55 6.95
N ALA A 383 -19.86 32.83 7.32
CA ALA A 383 -19.77 33.25 8.73
C ALA A 383 -21.01 32.86 9.58
N GLU A 384 -22.13 32.50 8.94
CA GLU A 384 -23.34 32.09 9.61
C GLU A 384 -23.31 30.59 10.01
N GLU A 385 -22.42 29.82 9.42
CA GLU A 385 -22.34 28.36 9.59
C GLU A 385 -21.43 27.92 10.73
N ASP A 386 -20.31 28.62 10.99
CA ASP A 386 -19.42 28.33 12.11
C ASP A 386 -18.77 29.61 12.66
N GLU A 387 -18.92 29.87 13.97
CA GLU A 387 -18.26 30.99 14.66
C GLU A 387 -16.72 30.91 14.62
N ARG A 388 -16.18 29.72 14.29
CA ARG A 388 -14.73 29.45 14.18
C ARG A 388 -14.22 29.49 12.74
N ALA A 389 -15.04 29.89 11.77
CA ALA A 389 -14.69 29.90 10.35
C ALA A 389 -13.42 30.71 10.03
N ASP A 390 -13.10 31.72 10.86
CA ASP A 390 -11.89 32.54 10.70
C ASP A 390 -10.59 31.77 11.00
N ASP A 391 -10.68 30.68 11.76
CA ASP A 391 -9.53 29.84 12.13
C ASP A 391 -9.57 28.45 11.47
N MET A 392 -10.46 28.26 10.47
CA MET A 392 -10.56 27.02 9.72
C MET A 392 -9.74 27.07 8.43
N TYR A 393 -8.90 26.05 8.25
CA TYR A 393 -8.10 25.84 7.04
C TYR A 393 -8.49 24.53 6.37
N LEU A 394 -8.67 24.57 5.06
CA LEU A 394 -8.84 23.40 4.20
C LEU A 394 -7.49 22.92 3.71
N PHE A 395 -7.29 21.61 3.74
CA PHE A 395 -6.19 20.99 3.02
C PHE A 395 -6.51 20.97 1.53
N ILE A 396 -5.55 21.34 0.69
CA ILE A 396 -5.69 21.35 -0.77
C ILE A 396 -4.77 20.31 -1.38
N GLN A 397 -3.51 20.30 -0.98
CA GLN A 397 -2.51 19.34 -1.47
C GLN A 397 -1.53 19.03 -0.37
N GLY A 398 -0.99 17.82 -0.37
CA GLY A 398 0.10 17.40 0.51
C GLY A 398 1.04 16.44 -0.17
N SER A 399 2.28 16.41 0.30
CA SER A 399 3.27 15.38 -0.02
C SER A 399 3.88 14.88 1.28
N THR A 400 4.12 13.60 1.36
CA THR A 400 4.82 12.95 2.48
C THR A 400 6.24 12.52 2.12
N ARG A 401 6.70 12.87 0.90
CA ARG A 401 7.96 12.38 0.30
C ARG A 401 8.99 13.47 0.04
N VAL A 402 8.94 14.57 0.81
CA VAL A 402 9.94 15.64 0.70
C VAL A 402 11.28 15.15 1.21
N THR A 403 12.31 15.32 0.41
CA THR A 403 13.68 14.95 0.75
C THR A 403 14.47 16.16 1.22
N LEU A 404 15.44 15.90 2.10
CA LEU A 404 16.38 16.92 2.54
C LEU A 404 17.51 17.06 1.50
N ASP A 405 17.76 18.29 1.03
CA ASP A 405 18.87 18.56 0.12
C ASP A 405 20.24 18.55 0.84
N GLU A 406 21.32 18.63 0.08
CA GLU A 406 22.70 18.63 0.59
C GLU A 406 23.03 19.84 1.50
N ASN A 407 22.24 20.90 1.45
CA ASN A 407 22.38 22.11 2.25
C ASN A 407 21.43 22.14 3.47
N GLY A 408 20.63 21.11 3.64
CA GLY A 408 19.69 20.97 4.76
C GLY A 408 18.37 21.68 4.55
N PHE A 409 17.91 21.87 3.31
CA PHE A 409 16.61 22.44 3.00
C PHE A 409 15.60 21.36 2.62
N LEU A 410 14.36 21.58 3.06
CA LEU A 410 13.16 20.93 2.51
C LEU A 410 12.60 21.84 1.42
N HIS A 411 12.13 21.25 0.34
CA HIS A 411 11.58 21.93 -0.82
C HIS A 411 10.14 21.49 -1.09
N ALA A 412 9.29 22.46 -1.44
CA ALA A 412 7.95 22.21 -1.96
C ALA A 412 7.72 23.04 -3.22
N ALA A 413 7.49 22.37 -4.33
CA ALA A 413 7.11 23.00 -5.59
C ALA A 413 5.58 22.88 -5.75
N TYR A 414 4.89 24.02 -5.82
CA TYR A 414 3.43 24.05 -5.93
C TYR A 414 3.00 24.92 -7.11
N LYS A 415 2.23 24.32 -8.03
CA LYS A 415 1.80 24.96 -9.29
C LYS A 415 0.71 26.02 -9.11
N ASN A 416 0.36 26.43 -7.90
CA ASN A 416 -0.68 27.41 -7.59
C ASN A 416 -2.01 27.11 -8.31
N ASN A 417 -2.40 25.86 -8.27
CA ASN A 417 -3.64 25.37 -8.85
C ASN A 417 -4.37 24.41 -7.89
N ALA A 418 -5.63 24.16 -8.17
CA ALA A 418 -6.41 23.13 -7.48
C ALA A 418 -7.17 22.30 -8.52
N VAL A 419 -7.39 21.02 -8.21
CA VAL A 419 -8.12 20.09 -9.06
C VAL A 419 -9.56 20.02 -8.58
N TYR A 420 -10.49 20.18 -9.50
CA TYR A 420 -11.93 20.08 -9.27
C TYR A 420 -12.50 18.94 -10.12
N MET A 421 -13.64 18.44 -9.72
CA MET A 421 -14.50 17.65 -10.59
C MET A 421 -15.43 18.54 -11.38
N GLN A 422 -15.66 18.21 -12.63
CA GLN A 422 -16.66 18.86 -13.48
C GLN A 422 -17.62 17.82 -14.04
N ASP A 423 -18.91 18.12 -13.96
CA ASP A 423 -20.00 17.38 -14.58
C ASP A 423 -20.85 18.31 -15.47
N GLN A 424 -22.02 17.84 -15.88
CA GLN A 424 -22.96 18.62 -16.71
C GLN A 424 -23.54 19.86 -16.02
N ASP A 425 -23.53 19.92 -14.69
CA ASP A 425 -24.06 21.02 -13.88
C ASP A 425 -22.99 22.06 -13.54
N GLY A 426 -21.70 21.74 -13.71
CA GLY A 426 -20.56 22.64 -13.52
C GLY A 426 -19.42 22.04 -12.72
N LEU A 427 -18.61 22.92 -12.12
CA LEU A 427 -17.52 22.52 -11.23
C LEU A 427 -18.04 22.16 -9.85
N SER A 428 -17.38 21.18 -9.19
CA SER A 428 -17.59 20.89 -7.77
C SER A 428 -17.37 22.15 -6.92
N ASP A 429 -18.11 22.25 -5.83
CA ASP A 429 -18.08 23.42 -4.92
C ASP A 429 -16.80 23.46 -4.07
N ILE A 430 -16.13 22.32 -3.90
CA ILE A 430 -14.84 22.21 -3.24
C ILE A 430 -13.82 21.52 -4.16
N PRO A 431 -12.52 21.84 -4.03
CA PRO A 431 -11.48 21.13 -4.75
C PRO A 431 -11.29 19.72 -4.20
N MET A 432 -10.74 18.85 -5.02
CA MET A 432 -10.20 17.57 -4.57
C MET A 432 -8.98 17.82 -3.70
N ILE A 433 -8.92 17.17 -2.56
CA ILE A 433 -7.73 17.19 -1.72
C ILE A 433 -6.78 16.10 -2.20
N LEU A 434 -5.63 16.53 -2.67
CA LEU A 434 -4.64 15.65 -3.27
C LEU A 434 -3.54 15.34 -2.26
N THR A 435 -3.42 14.08 -1.86
CA THR A 435 -2.24 13.58 -1.16
C THR A 435 -1.37 12.86 -2.16
N GLU A 436 -0.16 13.38 -2.37
CA GLU A 436 0.81 12.79 -3.29
C GLU A 436 1.29 11.44 -2.75
N THR A 437 1.19 10.41 -3.58
CA THR A 437 1.56 9.03 -3.23
C THR A 437 2.79 8.56 -3.98
N ASP A 438 2.97 9.01 -5.21
CA ASP A 438 4.15 8.71 -6.01
C ASP A 438 4.43 9.82 -7.03
N ILE A 439 5.71 10.10 -7.26
CA ILE A 439 6.20 11.04 -8.27
C ILE A 439 7.19 10.27 -9.13
N SER A 440 6.92 10.21 -10.42
CA SER A 440 7.90 9.77 -11.40
C SER A 440 8.25 10.91 -12.35
N ASP A 441 9.25 10.71 -13.20
CA ASP A 441 9.62 11.67 -14.24
C ASP A 441 8.50 11.92 -15.26
N THR A 442 7.48 11.05 -15.31
CA THR A 442 6.42 11.05 -16.33
C THR A 442 5.03 11.32 -15.77
N GLU A 443 4.77 10.98 -14.50
CA GLU A 443 3.46 11.14 -13.88
C GLU A 443 3.53 11.38 -12.38
N ASN A 444 2.56 12.13 -11.86
CA ASN A 444 2.35 12.33 -10.43
C ASN A 444 1.05 11.65 -10.04
N ARG A 445 1.10 10.84 -8.99
CA ARG A 445 -0.05 10.11 -8.46
C ARG A 445 -0.52 10.73 -7.16
N TYR A 446 -1.82 10.90 -7.05
CA TYR A 446 -2.47 11.49 -5.89
C TYR A 446 -3.64 10.64 -5.43
N LEU A 447 -3.93 10.71 -4.13
CA LEU A 447 -5.16 10.16 -3.54
C LEU A 447 -6.07 11.29 -3.07
N ALA A 448 -7.36 11.15 -3.34
CA ALA A 448 -8.41 12.00 -2.81
C ALA A 448 -9.48 11.15 -2.12
N HIS A 449 -10.15 11.73 -1.11
CA HIS A 449 -11.26 11.07 -0.41
C HIS A 449 -12.59 11.49 -1.00
N ALA A 450 -13.48 10.53 -1.16
CA ALA A 450 -14.83 10.76 -1.67
C ALA A 450 -15.86 9.85 -0.99
N VAL A 451 -17.12 10.25 -1.07
CA VAL A 451 -18.30 9.42 -0.75
C VAL A 451 -19.06 9.18 -2.03
N LEU A 452 -19.25 7.94 -2.38
CA LEU A 452 -20.01 7.49 -3.54
C LEU A 452 -21.42 7.10 -3.11
N MET A 453 -22.44 7.48 -3.88
CA MET A 453 -23.86 7.22 -3.57
C MET A 453 -24.56 6.55 -4.73
N ASN A 454 -25.34 5.52 -4.41
CA ASN A 454 -26.27 4.89 -5.32
C ASN A 454 -27.69 5.02 -4.75
N TYR A 455 -28.51 5.90 -5.35
CA TYR A 455 -29.87 6.17 -4.89
C TYR A 455 -30.89 5.16 -5.40
N THR A 456 -30.58 4.48 -6.51
CA THR A 456 -31.48 3.54 -7.18
C THR A 456 -31.46 2.17 -6.50
N ASP A 457 -30.33 1.74 -5.96
CA ASP A 457 -30.13 0.47 -5.29
C ASP A 457 -30.01 0.66 -3.76
N ASN A 458 -31.14 0.87 -3.09
CA ASN A 458 -31.29 0.93 -1.63
C ASN A 458 -30.59 2.07 -0.88
N TRP A 459 -30.19 3.16 -1.54
CA TRP A 459 -29.45 4.27 -0.92
C TRP A 459 -28.13 3.80 -0.30
N GLU A 460 -27.39 3.03 -1.05
CA GLU A 460 -26.06 2.59 -0.63
C GLU A 460 -25.06 3.73 -0.76
N SER A 461 -24.24 3.91 0.27
CA SER A 461 -23.09 4.81 0.27
C SER A 461 -21.81 4.04 0.48
N GLN A 462 -20.76 4.48 -0.19
CA GLN A 462 -19.41 3.91 -0.04
C GLN A 462 -18.40 5.04 0.11
N THR A 463 -17.64 5.05 1.20
CA THR A 463 -16.44 5.89 1.28
C THR A 463 -15.32 5.29 0.46
N ALA A 464 -14.58 6.14 -0.24
CA ALA A 464 -13.56 5.71 -1.17
C ALA A 464 -12.31 6.60 -1.12
N LYS A 465 -11.15 6.00 -1.40
CA LYS A 465 -9.96 6.68 -1.90
C LYS A 465 -9.99 6.65 -3.42
N VAL A 466 -9.88 7.81 -4.04
CA VAL A 466 -9.86 7.95 -5.49
C VAL A 466 -8.44 8.29 -5.91
N GLN A 467 -7.84 7.46 -6.73
CA GLN A 467 -6.51 7.71 -7.29
C GLN A 467 -6.61 8.58 -8.53
N ILE A 468 -5.83 9.65 -8.56
CA ILE A 468 -5.77 10.60 -9.66
C ILE A 468 -4.33 10.63 -10.18
N VAL A 469 -4.18 10.54 -11.48
CA VAL A 469 -2.88 10.67 -12.15
C VAL A 469 -2.87 11.95 -12.97
N VAL A 470 -1.83 12.75 -12.78
CA VAL A 470 -1.55 13.95 -13.58
C VAL A 470 -0.24 13.73 -14.33
N SER A 471 -0.28 13.88 -15.65
CA SER A 471 0.86 13.67 -16.54
C SER A 471 0.80 14.61 -17.74
N ASP A 472 1.81 14.57 -18.61
CA ASP A 472 1.79 15.33 -19.88
C ASP A 472 0.63 14.89 -20.79
N GLU A 473 0.23 13.62 -20.71
CA GLU A 473 -0.91 13.07 -21.45
C GLU A 473 -2.25 13.50 -20.82
N TYR A 474 -2.30 13.61 -19.50
CA TYR A 474 -3.48 14.00 -18.71
C TYR A 474 -3.18 15.23 -17.86
N PRO A 475 -3.01 16.42 -18.45
CA PRO A 475 -2.61 17.63 -17.72
C PRO A 475 -3.68 18.14 -16.74
N ASP A 476 -4.93 17.81 -16.98
CA ASP A 476 -6.06 18.10 -16.09
C ASP A 476 -6.31 16.98 -15.07
N GLY A 477 -5.50 15.92 -15.12
CA GLY A 477 -5.66 14.72 -14.30
C GLY A 477 -6.65 13.72 -14.91
N ILE A 478 -6.57 12.48 -14.46
CA ILE A 478 -7.53 11.42 -14.77
C ILE A 478 -7.74 10.57 -13.51
N ILE A 479 -8.97 10.16 -13.26
CA ILE A 479 -9.26 9.16 -12.23
C ILE A 479 -8.83 7.79 -12.77
N ARG A 480 -7.88 7.16 -12.07
CA ARG A 480 -7.36 5.83 -12.42
C ARG A 480 -8.06 4.71 -11.68
N SER A 481 -8.37 4.92 -10.41
CA SER A 481 -9.04 3.90 -9.60
C SER A 481 -9.81 4.52 -8.45
N ALA A 482 -10.73 3.77 -7.88
CA ALA A 482 -11.36 4.07 -6.61
C ALA A 482 -11.36 2.79 -5.75
N ILE A 483 -11.00 2.94 -4.47
CA ILE A 483 -10.81 1.85 -3.52
C ILE A 483 -11.69 2.12 -2.30
N PRO A 484 -12.43 1.12 -1.78
CA PRO A 484 -13.26 1.31 -0.59
C PRO A 484 -12.39 1.63 0.63
N LEU A 485 -12.88 2.57 1.47
CA LEU A 485 -12.27 2.91 2.76
C LEU A 485 -12.88 2.14 3.93
N ASP A 486 -14.13 1.72 3.77
CA ASP A 486 -14.83 1.04 4.85
C ASP A 486 -14.54 -0.46 4.81
N HIS A 487 -13.86 -0.94 5.84
CA HIS A 487 -13.86 -2.35 6.20
C HIS A 487 -14.88 -2.52 7.33
N ASP A 488 -15.98 -3.19 7.05
CA ASP A 488 -17.02 -3.49 8.04
C ASP A 488 -16.49 -4.35 9.22
N ASP A 489 -15.30 -4.94 9.08
CA ASP A 489 -14.64 -5.75 10.11
C ASP A 489 -13.21 -5.26 10.40
N ALA A 490 -13.10 -4.31 11.33
CA ALA A 490 -11.81 -3.83 11.86
C ALA A 490 -10.98 -4.92 12.57
N GLU A 491 -11.55 -6.12 12.78
CA GLU A 491 -10.87 -7.24 13.41
C GLU A 491 -10.16 -8.17 12.42
N LEU A 492 -10.54 -8.13 11.11
CA LEU A 492 -9.90 -8.90 10.05
C LEU A 492 -9.29 -7.93 9.02
N GLN A 493 -8.16 -7.37 9.37
CA GLN A 493 -7.47 -6.35 8.56
C GLN A 493 -6.69 -7.01 7.41
N SER A 494 -7.39 -7.52 6.40
CA SER A 494 -6.76 -7.97 5.16
C SER A 494 -6.71 -6.84 4.12
N ALA A 495 -5.74 -6.90 3.21
CA ALA A 495 -5.66 -5.97 2.09
C ALA A 495 -6.87 -6.17 1.15
N SER A 496 -7.56 -5.07 0.80
CA SER A 496 -8.73 -5.16 -0.06
C SER A 496 -8.34 -5.35 -1.52
N LYS A 497 -8.85 -6.42 -2.13
CA LYS A 497 -8.79 -6.65 -3.59
C LYS A 497 -9.81 -5.82 -4.39
N GLN A 498 -10.76 -5.13 -3.71
CA GLN A 498 -11.90 -4.54 -4.39
C GLN A 498 -11.56 -3.18 -4.96
N LEU A 499 -11.64 -3.06 -6.28
CA LEU A 499 -11.75 -1.78 -6.96
C LEU A 499 -13.24 -1.43 -7.13
N ILE A 500 -13.56 -0.16 -6.95
CA ILE A 500 -14.90 0.37 -7.13
C ILE A 500 -15.07 0.76 -8.60
N HIS A 501 -16.10 0.22 -9.25
CA HIS A 501 -16.57 0.75 -10.51
C HIS A 501 -17.40 2.01 -10.27
N LEU A 502 -16.88 3.17 -10.66
CA LEU A 502 -17.59 4.43 -10.49
C LEU A 502 -18.93 4.45 -11.23
N ASP A 503 -19.05 3.72 -12.34
CA ASP A 503 -20.30 3.56 -13.11
C ASP A 503 -21.43 2.84 -12.34
N ASP A 504 -21.10 2.18 -11.21
CA ASP A 504 -22.10 1.56 -10.34
C ASP A 504 -22.76 2.58 -9.40
N TYR A 505 -22.27 3.83 -9.38
CA TYR A 505 -22.76 4.90 -8.52
C TYR A 505 -23.35 6.05 -9.34
N GLU A 506 -24.29 6.78 -8.75
CA GLU A 506 -24.97 7.89 -9.39
C GLU A 506 -24.28 9.21 -9.09
N THR A 507 -23.70 9.36 -7.89
CA THR A 507 -23.00 10.59 -7.49
C THR A 507 -21.74 10.32 -6.68
N MET A 508 -20.85 11.31 -6.70
CA MET A 508 -19.65 11.39 -5.89
C MET A 508 -19.59 12.72 -5.16
N SER A 509 -19.54 12.70 -3.83
CA SER A 509 -19.27 13.89 -3.03
C SER A 509 -17.80 13.91 -2.62
N LEU A 510 -17.08 14.97 -2.96
CA LEU A 510 -15.70 15.15 -2.52
C LEU A 510 -15.64 15.39 -1.02
N VAL A 511 -14.62 14.85 -0.37
CA VAL A 511 -14.45 14.98 1.08
C VAL A 511 -13.17 15.75 1.37
N ALA A 512 -13.32 16.92 1.97
CA ALA A 512 -12.24 17.79 2.35
C ALA A 512 -11.90 17.65 3.83
N ARG A 513 -10.61 17.57 4.14
CA ARG A 513 -10.12 17.64 5.52
C ARG A 513 -9.96 19.08 5.94
N CYS A 514 -10.50 19.42 7.10
CA CYS A 514 -10.37 20.73 7.70
C CYS A 514 -9.58 20.64 9.00
N SER A 515 -8.76 21.63 9.29
CA SER A 515 -8.13 21.80 10.60
C SER A 515 -8.44 23.16 11.19
N TYR A 516 -8.65 23.21 12.50
CA TYR A 516 -8.78 24.45 13.25
C TYR A 516 -7.43 24.82 13.85
N VAL A 517 -7.08 26.07 13.74
CA VAL A 517 -5.89 26.63 14.34
C VAL A 517 -6.20 27.10 15.76
N THR A 518 -5.42 26.64 16.74
CA THR A 518 -5.50 27.16 18.12
C THR A 518 -4.44 28.25 18.30
N ARG A 519 -4.84 29.40 18.87
CA ARG A 519 -3.96 30.52 19.18
C ARG A 519 -3.86 30.76 20.66
N ASP A 520 -2.70 31.26 21.13
CA ASP A 520 -2.56 31.75 22.49
C ASP A 520 -3.24 33.11 22.68
N ASP A 521 -3.25 33.63 23.90
CA ASP A 521 -3.83 34.93 24.25
C ASP A 521 -3.15 36.13 23.51
N ASN A 522 -1.98 35.91 22.91
CA ASN A 522 -1.23 36.89 22.12
C ASN A 522 -1.46 36.72 20.61
N GLY A 523 -2.25 35.73 20.19
CA GLY A 523 -2.52 35.41 18.79
C GLY A 523 -1.49 34.52 18.13
N ASN A 524 -0.52 33.97 18.87
CA ASN A 524 0.46 33.01 18.32
C ASN A 524 -0.18 31.62 18.19
N LEU A 525 0.22 30.88 17.16
CA LEU A 525 -0.19 29.51 16.95
C LEU A 525 0.35 28.62 18.06
N LEU A 526 -0.54 27.89 18.77
CA LEU A 526 -0.16 26.98 19.84
C LEU A 526 0.00 25.54 19.37
N ASN A 527 -0.85 25.11 18.45
CA ASN A 527 -0.81 23.77 17.92
C ASN A 527 -1.44 23.78 16.52
N PHE A 528 -0.67 23.45 15.52
CA PHE A 528 -1.13 23.61 14.14
C PHE A 528 -2.08 22.50 13.72
N PHE A 529 -1.91 21.32 14.28
CA PHE A 529 -2.73 20.14 14.00
C PHE A 529 -3.24 19.55 15.28
N ASP A 530 -4.34 20.10 15.77
CA ASP A 530 -5.15 19.40 16.77
C ASP A 530 -6.01 18.39 16.01
N TRP A 531 -5.50 17.17 15.86
CA TRP A 531 -6.20 16.09 15.16
C TRP A 531 -7.55 15.76 15.81
N GLU A 532 -7.68 15.99 17.13
CA GLU A 532 -8.94 15.83 17.85
C GLU A 532 -9.98 16.91 17.47
N LYS A 533 -9.53 18.05 16.93
CA LYS A 533 -10.38 19.15 16.47
C LYS A 533 -10.44 19.25 14.96
N SER A 534 -9.77 18.37 14.22
CA SER A 534 -9.94 18.30 12.77
C SER A 534 -11.32 17.73 12.44
N GLY A 535 -11.87 18.18 11.34
CA GLY A 535 -13.16 17.73 10.83
C GLY A 535 -13.09 17.42 9.36
N TRP A 536 -14.15 16.82 8.86
CA TRP A 536 -14.33 16.56 7.44
C TRP A 536 -15.45 17.46 6.93
N MET A 537 -15.24 18.08 5.78
CA MET A 537 -16.25 18.82 5.04
C MET A 537 -16.58 18.03 3.78
N MET A 538 -17.86 17.83 3.52
CA MET A 538 -18.34 17.15 2.32
C MET A 538 -18.89 18.21 1.36
N GLY A 539 -18.45 18.17 0.11
CA GLY A 539 -18.95 19.00 -0.97
C GLY A 539 -20.31 18.52 -1.48
N PHE A 540 -20.86 19.26 -2.43
CA PHE A 540 -22.08 18.83 -3.12
C PHE A 540 -21.79 17.64 -4.04
N ASP A 541 -22.86 16.92 -4.39
CA ASP A 541 -22.78 15.76 -5.26
C ASP A 541 -22.37 16.15 -6.68
N VAL A 542 -21.40 15.45 -7.23
CA VAL A 542 -21.02 15.44 -8.65
C VAL A 542 -21.76 14.29 -9.32
N ASP A 543 -22.44 14.56 -10.42
CA ASP A 543 -23.20 13.54 -11.18
C ASP A 543 -22.25 12.62 -11.97
N LEU A 544 -22.27 11.33 -11.64
CA LEU A 544 -21.48 10.29 -12.33
C LEU A 544 -22.26 9.61 -13.47
N THR A 545 -23.55 9.92 -13.64
CA THR A 545 -24.39 9.26 -14.67
C THR A 545 -24.20 9.85 -16.07
N GLY A 546 -23.54 11.02 -16.15
CA GLY A 546 -23.21 11.75 -17.38
C GLY A 546 -21.72 11.80 -17.66
N ASP A 547 -21.31 12.77 -18.44
CA ASP A 547 -19.89 13.06 -18.66
C ASP A 547 -19.33 13.79 -17.43
N TYR A 548 -18.33 13.22 -16.80
CA TYR A 548 -17.60 13.84 -15.71
C TYR A 548 -16.09 13.70 -15.92
N HIS A 549 -15.32 14.66 -15.45
CA HIS A 549 -13.85 14.65 -15.55
C HIS A 549 -13.22 15.58 -14.51
N THR A 550 -11.93 15.41 -14.31
CA THR A 550 -11.13 16.32 -13.51
C THR A 550 -10.75 17.57 -14.30
N VAL A 551 -10.68 18.72 -13.64
CA VAL A 551 -10.27 20.00 -14.23
C VAL A 551 -9.33 20.71 -13.28
N VAL A 552 -8.16 21.10 -13.80
CA VAL A 552 -7.21 21.95 -13.07
C VAL A 552 -7.58 23.41 -13.23
N GLN A 553 -7.74 24.12 -12.12
CA GLN A 553 -8.03 25.55 -12.09
C GLN A 553 -6.88 26.31 -11.39
N PRO A 554 -6.41 27.44 -11.95
CA PRO A 554 -5.47 28.30 -11.23
C PRO A 554 -6.13 28.89 -9.98
N LEU A 555 -5.35 29.12 -8.93
CA LEU A 555 -5.84 29.82 -7.75
C LEU A 555 -6.11 31.29 -8.07
N ASP A 556 -7.31 31.75 -7.80
CA ASP A 556 -7.69 33.15 -8.01
C ASP A 556 -6.99 34.09 -6.99
N HIS A 557 -6.76 33.60 -5.76
CA HIS A 557 -6.23 34.33 -4.63
C HIS A 557 -5.10 33.56 -3.91
N PRO A 558 -3.92 33.36 -4.53
CA PRO A 558 -2.81 32.60 -3.92
C PRO A 558 -2.37 33.15 -2.55
N GLU A 559 -2.65 34.43 -2.26
CA GLU A 559 -2.38 35.07 -0.97
C GLU A 559 -3.19 34.51 0.20
N ASN A 560 -4.27 33.76 -0.07
CA ASN A 560 -5.08 33.09 0.92
C ASN A 560 -4.56 31.69 1.25
N TYR A 561 -3.48 31.27 0.58
CA TYR A 561 -2.90 29.94 0.73
C TYR A 561 -1.58 29.99 1.48
N VAL A 562 -1.32 28.96 2.25
CA VAL A 562 -0.09 28.80 3.02
C VAL A 562 0.48 27.41 2.82
N CYS A 563 1.80 27.31 2.87
CA CYS A 563 2.53 26.06 2.94
C CYS A 563 2.99 25.81 4.38
N ILE A 564 2.95 24.56 4.81
CA ILE A 564 3.52 24.11 6.05
C ILE A 564 4.34 22.88 5.77
N PHE A 565 5.60 22.94 6.16
CA PHE A 565 6.43 21.75 6.18
C PHE A 565 6.26 20.99 7.48
N PHE A 566 6.37 19.68 7.40
CA PHE A 566 6.59 18.83 8.55
C PHE A 566 7.81 17.96 8.30
N MET A 567 8.45 17.57 9.38
CA MET A 567 9.44 16.51 9.38
C MET A 567 9.09 15.49 10.45
N LYS A 568 9.37 14.24 10.17
CA LYS A 568 9.42 13.19 11.18
C LYS A 568 10.88 12.92 11.51
N ASP A 569 11.18 12.86 12.78
CA ASP A 569 12.48 12.43 13.24
C ASP A 569 12.61 10.91 13.24
N SER A 570 13.80 10.41 13.54
CA SER A 570 14.07 8.98 13.57
C SER A 570 13.31 8.21 14.65
N GLN A 571 12.63 8.89 15.58
CA GLN A 571 11.78 8.32 16.61
C GLN A 571 10.27 8.47 16.28
N GLY A 572 9.93 8.95 15.09
CA GLY A 572 8.55 9.14 14.65
C GLY A 572 7.89 10.42 15.15
N ASN A 573 8.60 11.27 15.93
CA ASN A 573 8.03 12.56 16.38
C ASN A 573 7.92 13.51 15.18
N THR A 574 6.79 14.22 15.10
CA THR A 574 6.54 15.18 14.04
C THR A 574 6.76 16.60 14.51
N SER A 575 7.56 17.35 13.76
CA SER A 575 7.79 18.79 13.94
C SER A 575 7.23 19.55 12.75
N TYR A 576 6.68 20.75 12.98
CA TYR A 576 6.05 21.57 11.96
C TYR A 576 6.74 22.94 11.82
N SER A 577 6.74 23.48 10.60
CA SER A 577 7.12 24.88 10.35
C SER A 577 5.98 25.83 10.72
N GLU A 578 6.29 27.13 10.81
CA GLU A 578 5.26 28.16 10.72
C GLU A 578 4.52 28.11 9.37
N MET A 579 3.37 28.78 9.31
CA MET A 579 2.65 29.00 8.05
C MET A 579 3.44 29.92 7.14
N ILE A 580 3.78 29.46 5.96
CA ILE A 580 4.52 30.21 4.94
C ILE A 580 3.52 30.64 3.87
N PRO A 581 3.17 31.94 3.77
CA PRO A 581 2.27 32.42 2.71
C PRO A 581 2.88 32.15 1.33
N LEU A 582 2.07 31.75 0.35
CA LEU A 582 2.52 31.50 -1.02
C LEU A 582 2.88 32.81 -1.75
N LYS A 583 2.37 33.94 -1.32
CA LYS A 583 2.69 35.30 -1.80
C LYS A 583 2.82 36.29 -0.66
#